data_7ad4aa21c743185f00cf262f02e0d87e
#
_entry.id   7ad4aa21c743185f00cf262f02e0d87e
#
_cell.length_a   1.000
_cell.length_b   1.000
_cell.length_c   1.000
_cell.angle_alpha   90.00
_cell.angle_beta   90.00
_cell.angle_gamma   90.00
#
_symmetry.space_group_name_H-M   'P 1'
#
loop_
_entity.id
_entity.type
_entity.pdbx_description
1 polymer ?
#
loop_
_entity_poly.entity_id
_entity_poly.type
_entity_poly.pdbx_seq_one_letter_code
_entity_poly.pdbx_strand_id
1 'polypeptide(L)'
;MGIVLLWRQSGTFDLTEMRELVESGALPLAGLSLITFCIYLGAVGKSAQFPLHVWLPDAMEGPTPVSALIHAATMVTAGVYLLVRTEWLFALTPDVLLIVAWVGAFTALLAAVLACVQDDIKRVLAYSTVSQLGYMMTAIGAGFAAVGFFHLLTHGLFK
;
A
#
# COMPACT_ATOMS: atom_id res chain seq x y z
N MET A 1 -1.14 2.49 -15.48
CA MET A 1 -2.50 2.68 -16.01
C MET A 1 -3.30 3.71 -15.20
N GLY A 2 -3.50 3.54 -13.88
CA GLY A 2 -4.28 4.47 -13.05
C GLY A 2 -3.87 5.94 -13.14
N ILE A 3 -2.57 6.24 -13.03
CA ILE A 3 -2.04 7.61 -13.14
C ILE A 3 -2.33 8.22 -14.52
N VAL A 4 -2.21 7.44 -15.60
CA VAL A 4 -2.50 7.92 -16.97
C VAL A 4 -3.98 8.22 -17.15
N LEU A 5 -4.86 7.38 -16.59
CA LEU A 5 -6.29 7.62 -16.62
C LEU A 5 -6.68 8.86 -15.80
N LEU A 6 -6.05 9.04 -14.64
CA LEU A 6 -6.24 10.21 -13.80
C LEU A 6 -5.79 11.48 -14.52
N TRP A 7 -4.61 11.47 -15.13
CA TRP A 7 -4.11 12.58 -15.96
C TRP A 7 -5.05 12.92 -17.12
N ARG A 8 -5.59 11.89 -17.79
CA ARG A 8 -6.53 12.11 -18.90
C ARG A 8 -7.81 12.84 -18.46
N GLN A 9 -8.22 12.65 -17.22
CA GLN A 9 -9.42 13.31 -16.67
C GLN A 9 -9.12 14.69 -16.09
N SER A 10 -7.95 14.85 -15.43
CA SER A 10 -7.57 16.09 -14.75
C SER A 10 -6.80 17.06 -15.64
N GLY A 11 -6.10 16.57 -16.68
CA GLY A 11 -5.23 17.36 -17.53
C GLY A 11 -3.88 17.77 -16.91
N THR A 12 -3.64 17.44 -15.63
CA THR A 12 -2.44 17.79 -14.88
C THR A 12 -1.82 16.57 -14.20
N PHE A 13 -0.52 16.64 -13.87
CA PHE A 13 0.18 15.69 -13.00
C PHE A 13 0.43 16.22 -11.58
N ASP A 14 0.09 17.49 -11.33
CA ASP A 14 0.23 18.06 -9.99
C ASP A 14 -0.86 17.55 -9.06
N LEU A 15 -0.44 16.91 -7.97
CA LEU A 15 -1.35 16.35 -6.97
C LEU A 15 -2.16 17.44 -6.24
N THR A 16 -1.62 18.65 -6.13
CA THR A 16 -2.29 19.77 -5.49
C THR A 16 -3.44 20.27 -6.34
N GLU A 17 -3.17 20.51 -7.63
CA GLU A 17 -4.18 20.91 -8.61
C GLU A 17 -5.26 19.83 -8.77
N MET A 18 -4.86 18.54 -8.81
CA MET A 18 -5.82 17.42 -8.86
C MET A 18 -6.75 17.42 -7.65
N ARG A 19 -6.21 17.69 -6.47
CA ARG A 19 -7.00 17.75 -5.23
C ARG A 19 -8.01 18.91 -5.30
N GLU A 20 -7.59 20.09 -5.75
CA GLU A 20 -8.48 21.24 -5.93
C GLU A 20 -9.59 20.96 -6.95
N LEU A 21 -9.28 20.25 -8.05
CA LEU A 21 -10.29 19.80 -9.02
C LEU A 21 -11.30 18.82 -8.44
N VAL A 22 -10.86 17.98 -7.53
CA VAL A 22 -11.77 17.05 -6.79
C VAL A 22 -12.64 17.84 -5.82
N GLU A 23 -12.07 18.74 -5.02
CA GLU A 23 -12.78 19.55 -4.04
C GLU A 23 -13.81 20.51 -4.70
N SER A 24 -13.49 21.01 -5.89
CA SER A 24 -14.40 21.83 -6.70
C SER A 24 -15.48 21.04 -7.44
N GLY A 25 -15.43 19.71 -7.41
CA GLY A 25 -16.38 18.85 -8.12
C GLY A 25 -16.21 18.83 -9.65
N ALA A 26 -15.11 19.36 -10.17
CA ALA A 26 -14.84 19.43 -11.60
C ALA A 26 -14.39 18.07 -12.20
N LEU A 27 -13.94 17.14 -11.37
CA LEU A 27 -13.56 15.81 -11.82
C LEU A 27 -14.80 14.92 -11.99
N PRO A 28 -14.99 14.29 -13.15
CA PRO A 28 -16.10 13.35 -13.33
C PRO A 28 -15.89 12.12 -12.43
N LEU A 29 -16.87 11.83 -11.57
CA LEU A 29 -16.84 10.65 -10.69
C LEU A 29 -16.90 9.33 -11.48
N ALA A 30 -17.34 9.39 -12.75
CA ALA A 30 -17.43 8.22 -13.61
C ALA A 30 -16.02 7.64 -13.88
N GLY A 31 -15.83 6.40 -13.47
CA GLY A 31 -14.55 5.69 -13.65
C GLY A 31 -13.50 5.96 -12.55
N LEU A 32 -13.77 6.83 -11.57
CA LEU A 32 -12.86 7.13 -10.49
C LEU A 32 -12.50 5.88 -9.67
N SER A 33 -13.48 4.99 -9.41
CA SER A 33 -13.24 3.72 -8.72
C SER A 33 -12.28 2.80 -9.49
N LEU A 34 -12.32 2.81 -10.83
CA LEU A 34 -11.37 2.06 -11.64
C LEU A 34 -9.96 2.66 -11.54
N ILE A 35 -9.87 3.98 -11.55
CA ILE A 35 -8.60 4.72 -11.45
C ILE A 35 -7.94 4.44 -10.09
N THR A 36 -8.68 4.60 -8.99
CA THR A 36 -8.20 4.34 -7.64
C THR A 36 -7.82 2.87 -7.44
N PHE A 37 -8.62 1.96 -8.00
CA PHE A 37 -8.28 0.53 -7.96
C PHE A 37 -6.99 0.21 -8.72
N CYS A 38 -6.76 0.81 -9.90
CA CYS A 38 -5.51 0.65 -10.65
C CYS A 38 -4.30 1.22 -9.89
N ILE A 39 -4.46 2.35 -9.17
CA ILE A 39 -3.41 2.91 -8.32
C ILE A 39 -3.14 1.97 -7.14
N TYR A 40 -4.19 1.45 -6.52
CA TYR A 40 -4.08 0.47 -5.45
C TYR A 40 -3.36 -0.82 -5.89
N LEU A 41 -3.63 -1.35 -7.08
CA LEU A 41 -2.90 -2.51 -7.62
C LEU A 41 -1.38 -2.25 -7.73
N GLY A 42 -0.99 -1.03 -8.07
CA GLY A 42 0.42 -0.62 -8.04
C GLY A 42 1.00 -0.65 -6.62
N ALA A 43 0.24 -0.21 -5.62
CA ALA A 43 0.62 -0.29 -4.21
C ALA A 43 0.70 -1.73 -3.71
N VAL A 44 -0.25 -2.61 -4.11
CA VAL A 44 -0.26 -4.05 -3.80
C VAL A 44 1.05 -4.72 -4.23
N GLY A 45 1.49 -4.44 -5.46
CA GLY A 45 2.75 -5.00 -5.98
C GLY A 45 3.97 -4.53 -5.18
N LYS A 46 4.08 -3.24 -4.89
CA LYS A 46 5.21 -2.67 -4.13
C LYS A 46 5.20 -3.06 -2.66
N SER A 47 4.04 -3.08 -2.01
CA SER A 47 3.91 -3.41 -0.58
C SER A 47 3.64 -4.89 -0.32
N ALA A 48 3.90 -5.76 -1.29
CA ALA A 48 3.80 -7.21 -1.17
C ALA A 48 2.48 -7.68 -0.53
N GLN A 49 1.36 -7.09 -0.95
CA GLN A 49 0.04 -7.52 -0.50
C GLN A 49 -0.44 -8.73 -1.31
N PHE A 50 -1.33 -9.52 -0.74
CA PHE A 50 -1.93 -10.63 -1.47
C PHE A 50 -2.66 -10.15 -2.74
N PRO A 51 -2.52 -10.84 -3.87
CA PRO A 51 -1.77 -12.07 -4.13
C PRO A 51 -0.28 -11.86 -4.53
N LEU A 52 0.21 -10.63 -4.61
CA LEU A 52 1.54 -10.28 -5.14
C LEU A 52 2.65 -10.24 -4.06
N HIS A 53 2.56 -11.07 -3.02
CA HIS A 53 3.48 -11.05 -1.87
C HIS A 53 4.71 -11.96 -2.01
N VAL A 54 4.68 -12.92 -2.94
CA VAL A 54 5.68 -14.01 -3.03
C VAL A 54 7.10 -13.54 -3.35
N TRP A 55 7.24 -12.41 -4.04
CA TRP A 55 8.56 -11.87 -4.39
C TRP A 55 9.39 -11.40 -3.19
N LEU A 56 8.72 -11.02 -2.10
CA LEU A 56 9.39 -10.43 -0.94
C LEU A 56 10.25 -11.42 -0.16
N PRO A 57 9.79 -12.64 0.18
CA PRO A 57 10.62 -13.69 0.75
C PRO A 57 11.77 -14.13 -0.16
N ASP A 58 11.55 -14.15 -1.48
CA ASP A 58 12.59 -14.53 -2.44
C ASP A 58 13.70 -13.48 -2.54
N ALA A 59 13.39 -12.21 -2.31
CA ALA A 59 14.36 -11.13 -2.22
C ALA A 59 15.34 -11.29 -1.04
N MET A 60 15.09 -12.22 -0.10
CA MET A 60 15.99 -12.52 1.03
C MET A 60 17.27 -13.25 0.63
N GLU A 61 17.38 -13.74 -0.57
CA GLU A 61 18.61 -14.33 -1.10
C GLU A 61 19.75 -13.30 -1.27
N GLY A 62 19.41 -12.02 -1.30
CA GLY A 62 20.36 -10.92 -1.38
C GLY A 62 21.18 -10.69 -0.10
N PRO A 63 22.24 -9.86 -0.19
CA PRO A 63 23.03 -9.47 0.98
C PRO A 63 22.18 -8.80 2.07
N THR A 64 22.48 -9.08 3.34
CA THR A 64 21.70 -8.60 4.49
C THR A 64 21.48 -7.07 4.50
N PRO A 65 22.48 -6.21 4.20
CA PRO A 65 22.25 -4.76 4.18
C PRO A 65 21.23 -4.32 3.13
N VAL A 66 21.21 -4.96 1.96
CA VAL A 66 20.25 -4.66 0.88
C VAL A 66 18.86 -5.12 1.28
N SER A 67 18.74 -6.32 1.84
CA SER A 67 17.47 -6.85 2.34
C SER A 67 16.89 -5.94 3.43
N ALA A 68 17.72 -5.45 4.36
CA ALA A 68 17.27 -4.53 5.41
C ALA A 68 16.67 -3.24 4.84
N LEU A 69 17.33 -2.61 3.86
CA LEU A 69 16.81 -1.40 3.20
C LEU A 69 15.48 -1.65 2.47
N ILE A 70 15.35 -2.75 1.75
CA ILE A 70 14.13 -3.09 1.00
C ILE A 70 12.95 -3.25 1.95
N HIS A 71 13.15 -3.94 3.07
CA HIS A 71 12.07 -4.32 3.98
C HIS A 71 11.69 -3.26 5.00
N ALA A 72 12.65 -2.48 5.50
CA ALA A 72 12.39 -1.56 6.58
C ALA A 72 11.91 -0.19 6.08
N ALA A 73 12.65 0.44 5.15
CA ALA A 73 12.51 1.88 4.95
C ALA A 73 12.12 2.32 3.53
N THR A 74 12.28 1.47 2.49
CA THR A 74 12.22 2.03 1.13
C THR A 74 11.14 1.42 0.25
N MET A 75 11.36 0.22 -0.26
CA MET A 75 10.56 -0.28 -1.37
C MET A 75 9.13 -0.68 -0.96
N VAL A 76 9.01 -1.37 0.16
CA VAL A 76 7.71 -1.90 0.62
C VAL A 76 6.83 -0.84 1.29
N THR A 77 7.41 0.20 1.84
CA THR A 77 6.69 1.32 2.46
C THR A 77 6.09 2.28 1.43
N ALA A 78 6.64 2.28 0.21
CA ALA A 78 6.21 3.19 -0.87
C ALA A 78 4.73 3.02 -1.24
N GLY A 79 4.19 1.79 -1.23
CA GLY A 79 2.78 1.56 -1.52
C GLY A 79 1.85 2.09 -0.44
N VAL A 80 2.23 1.91 0.84
CA VAL A 80 1.48 2.48 1.98
C VAL A 80 1.52 4.01 1.91
N TYR A 81 2.69 4.60 1.69
CA TYR A 81 2.85 6.04 1.55
C TYR A 81 2.05 6.61 0.36
N LEU A 82 2.00 5.89 -0.76
CA LEU A 82 1.19 6.29 -1.91
C LEU A 82 -0.29 6.42 -1.54
N LEU A 83 -0.87 5.45 -0.82
CA LEU A 83 -2.26 5.52 -0.38
C LEU A 83 -2.50 6.68 0.59
N VAL A 84 -1.60 6.90 1.55
CA VAL A 84 -1.69 8.04 2.48
C VAL A 84 -1.61 9.37 1.72
N ARG A 85 -0.70 9.48 0.74
CA ARG A 85 -0.53 10.69 -0.06
C ARG A 85 -1.73 11.01 -0.95
N THR A 86 -2.46 9.98 -1.36
CA THR A 86 -3.64 10.07 -2.22
C THR A 86 -4.95 9.77 -1.48
N GLU A 87 -4.96 9.90 -0.15
CA GLU A 87 -6.11 9.64 0.72
C GLU A 87 -7.39 10.36 0.24
N TRP A 88 -7.25 11.64 -0.16
CA TRP A 88 -8.35 12.45 -0.68
C TRP A 88 -9.04 11.81 -1.90
N LEU A 89 -8.30 11.07 -2.73
CA LEU A 89 -8.84 10.38 -3.90
C LEU A 89 -9.57 9.09 -3.47
N PHE A 90 -9.01 8.35 -2.52
CA PHE A 90 -9.61 7.13 -1.99
C PHE A 90 -10.86 7.42 -1.14
N ALA A 91 -10.93 8.56 -0.47
CA ALA A 91 -12.11 8.97 0.29
C ALA A 91 -13.38 9.10 -0.58
N LEU A 92 -13.23 9.39 -1.87
CA LEU A 92 -14.33 9.45 -2.84
C LEU A 92 -14.78 8.06 -3.34
N THR A 93 -14.04 7.01 -3.03
CA THR A 93 -14.29 5.65 -3.53
C THR A 93 -14.33 4.64 -2.38
N PRO A 94 -15.41 4.65 -1.57
CA PRO A 94 -15.53 3.78 -0.40
C PRO A 94 -15.48 2.29 -0.76
N ASP A 95 -15.94 1.92 -1.95
CA ASP A 95 -15.87 0.53 -2.43
C ASP A 95 -14.42 0.05 -2.55
N VAL A 96 -13.52 0.90 -3.06
CA VAL A 96 -12.09 0.57 -3.16
C VAL A 96 -11.44 0.56 -1.79
N LEU A 97 -11.79 1.48 -0.88
CA LEU A 97 -11.31 1.46 0.51
C LEU A 97 -11.68 0.16 1.22
N LEU A 98 -12.88 -0.33 1.00
CA LEU A 98 -13.32 -1.61 1.56
C LEU A 98 -12.45 -2.78 1.04
N ILE A 99 -12.12 -2.79 -0.25
CA ILE A 99 -11.22 -3.78 -0.84
C ILE A 99 -9.82 -3.66 -0.21
N VAL A 100 -9.30 -2.46 -0.04
CA VAL A 100 -8.01 -2.21 0.63
C VAL A 100 -8.00 -2.78 2.04
N ALA A 101 -9.06 -2.55 2.82
CA ALA A 101 -9.19 -3.06 4.18
C ALA A 101 -9.19 -4.60 4.22
N TRP A 102 -10.00 -5.24 3.38
CA TRP A 102 -10.10 -6.70 3.35
C TRP A 102 -8.81 -7.37 2.87
N VAL A 103 -8.21 -6.88 1.80
CA VAL A 103 -6.93 -7.42 1.30
C VAL A 103 -5.82 -7.21 2.31
N GLY A 104 -5.79 -6.05 2.98
CA GLY A 104 -4.83 -5.77 4.05
C GLY A 104 -4.98 -6.74 5.23
N ALA A 105 -6.20 -6.92 5.76
CA ALA A 105 -6.48 -7.82 6.86
C ALA A 105 -6.15 -9.29 6.52
N PHE A 106 -6.55 -9.73 5.33
CA PHE A 106 -6.23 -11.07 4.86
C PHE A 106 -4.73 -11.28 4.72
N THR A 107 -4.01 -10.30 4.15
CA THR A 107 -2.55 -10.36 4.00
C THR A 107 -1.86 -10.40 5.36
N ALA A 108 -2.32 -9.60 6.33
CA ALA A 108 -1.77 -9.58 7.68
C ALA A 108 -1.86 -10.95 8.34
N LEU A 109 -3.03 -11.58 8.28
CA LEU A 109 -3.25 -12.92 8.85
C LEU A 109 -2.45 -13.99 8.11
N LEU A 110 -2.55 -14.02 6.78
CA LEU A 110 -1.84 -15.00 5.94
C LEU A 110 -0.33 -14.96 6.19
N ALA A 111 0.26 -13.77 6.17
CA ALA A 111 1.70 -13.59 6.37
C ALA A 111 2.14 -13.96 7.79
N ALA A 112 1.31 -13.69 8.82
CA ALA A 112 1.61 -14.10 10.19
C ALA A 112 1.64 -15.62 10.32
N VAL A 113 0.68 -16.33 9.72
CA VAL A 113 0.67 -17.81 9.71
C VAL A 113 1.87 -18.36 8.95
N LEU A 114 2.19 -17.80 7.78
CA LEU A 114 3.35 -18.22 6.99
C LEU A 114 4.67 -17.98 7.73
N ALA A 115 4.79 -16.90 8.52
CA ALA A 115 5.97 -16.63 9.34
C ALA A 115 6.23 -17.72 10.38
N CYS A 116 5.17 -18.31 10.95
CA CYS A 116 5.29 -19.35 11.96
C CYS A 116 5.82 -20.70 11.41
N VAL A 117 5.77 -20.90 10.11
CA VAL A 117 6.17 -22.15 9.42
C VAL A 117 7.55 -22.05 8.77
N GLN A 118 8.18 -20.87 8.81
CA GLN A 118 9.50 -20.68 8.20
C GLN A 118 10.64 -21.12 9.15
N ASP A 119 11.62 -21.82 8.60
CA ASP A 119 12.83 -22.23 9.32
C ASP A 119 13.97 -21.19 9.19
N ASP A 120 13.93 -20.33 8.17
CA ASP A 120 14.93 -19.28 7.93
C ASP A 120 14.51 -17.96 8.58
N ILE A 121 15.36 -17.45 9.46
CA ILE A 121 15.12 -16.17 10.17
C ILE A 121 14.92 -14.99 9.24
N LYS A 122 15.58 -14.94 8.09
CA LYS A 122 15.38 -13.89 7.09
C LYS A 122 13.97 -13.94 6.49
N ARG A 123 13.49 -15.15 6.21
CA ARG A 123 12.11 -15.36 5.70
C ARG A 123 11.06 -15.06 6.75
N VAL A 124 11.32 -15.43 8.02
CA VAL A 124 10.44 -15.03 9.14
C VAL A 124 10.32 -13.52 9.22
N LEU A 125 11.43 -12.79 9.16
CA LEU A 125 11.44 -11.32 9.17
C LEU A 125 10.73 -10.72 7.93
N ALA A 126 10.86 -11.34 6.76
CA ALA A 126 10.16 -10.93 5.55
C ALA A 126 8.64 -11.05 5.71
N TYR A 127 8.13 -12.21 6.11
CA TYR A 127 6.71 -12.41 6.35
C TYR A 127 6.16 -11.55 7.49
N SER A 128 6.97 -11.32 8.54
CA SER A 128 6.63 -10.35 9.58
C SER A 128 6.41 -8.95 8.99
N THR A 129 7.26 -8.52 8.04
CA THR A 129 7.10 -7.23 7.36
C THR A 129 5.82 -7.19 6.51
N VAL A 130 5.54 -8.25 5.73
CA VAL A 130 4.29 -8.37 4.95
C VAL A 130 3.07 -8.24 5.85
N SER A 131 3.09 -8.90 7.01
CA SER A 131 2.01 -8.84 8.00
C SER A 131 1.80 -7.41 8.52
N GLN A 132 2.87 -6.70 8.89
CA GLN A 132 2.79 -5.33 9.38
C GLN A 132 2.28 -4.35 8.30
N LEU A 133 2.73 -4.53 7.06
CA LEU A 133 2.19 -3.75 5.92
C LEU A 133 0.70 -4.03 5.71
N GLY A 134 0.25 -5.26 5.92
CA GLY A 134 -1.17 -5.63 5.91
C GLY A 134 -1.97 -4.84 6.95
N TYR A 135 -1.47 -4.70 8.19
CA TYR A 135 -2.10 -3.88 9.22
C TYR A 135 -2.20 -2.40 8.81
N MET A 136 -1.13 -1.84 8.22
CA MET A 136 -1.15 -0.45 7.73
C MET A 136 -2.20 -0.26 6.64
N MET A 137 -2.28 -1.19 5.67
CA MET A 137 -3.29 -1.17 4.62
C MET A 137 -4.70 -1.29 5.17
N THR A 138 -4.92 -2.16 6.17
CA THR A 138 -6.21 -2.29 6.84
C THR A 138 -6.64 -0.98 7.51
N ALA A 139 -5.72 -0.31 8.22
CA ALA A 139 -6.00 0.97 8.87
C ALA A 139 -6.39 2.05 7.85
N ILE A 140 -5.66 2.14 6.72
CA ILE A 140 -5.97 3.09 5.65
C ILE A 140 -7.32 2.75 5.00
N GLY A 141 -7.57 1.48 4.70
CA GLY A 141 -8.83 1.01 4.14
C GLY A 141 -10.04 1.22 5.05
N ALA A 142 -9.83 1.26 6.37
CA ALA A 142 -10.84 1.63 7.36
C ALA A 142 -11.05 3.16 7.47
N GLY A 143 -10.34 3.98 6.68
CA GLY A 143 -10.44 5.44 6.70
C GLY A 143 -9.51 6.13 7.70
N PHE A 144 -8.61 5.39 8.36
CA PHE A 144 -7.67 5.92 9.35
C PHE A 144 -6.25 6.04 8.78
N ALA A 145 -6.08 6.83 7.72
CA ALA A 145 -4.79 7.00 7.04
C ALA A 145 -3.68 7.51 7.98
N ALA A 146 -4.02 8.41 8.90
CA ALA A 146 -3.07 8.91 9.91
C ALA A 146 -2.53 7.79 10.81
N VAL A 147 -3.37 6.81 11.18
CA VAL A 147 -2.96 5.64 11.99
C VAL A 147 -2.03 4.74 11.19
N GLY A 148 -2.37 4.48 9.91
CA GLY A 148 -1.52 3.72 9.00
C GLY A 148 -0.15 4.38 8.80
N PHE A 149 -0.11 5.70 8.66
CA PHE A 149 1.13 6.46 8.53
C PHE A 149 1.96 6.47 9.83
N PHE A 150 1.32 6.63 10.98
CA PHE A 150 2.02 6.53 12.26
C PHE A 150 2.66 5.16 12.45
N HIS A 151 1.93 4.09 12.12
CA HIS A 151 2.47 2.73 12.16
C HIS A 151 3.65 2.56 11.18
N LEU A 152 3.59 3.18 9.99
CA LEU A 152 4.69 3.17 9.04
C LEU A 152 5.97 3.77 9.64
N LEU A 153 5.86 4.93 10.32
CA LEU A 153 7.00 5.59 10.97
C LEU A 153 7.58 4.73 12.10
N THR A 154 6.73 4.22 12.99
CA THR A 154 7.17 3.38 14.10
C THR A 154 7.79 2.07 13.62
N HIS A 155 7.21 1.44 12.60
CA HIS A 155 7.74 0.22 12.00
C HIS A 155 9.11 0.46 11.35
N GLY A 156 9.30 1.58 10.63
CA GLY A 156 10.57 1.95 10.02
C GLY A 156 11.69 2.19 11.04
N LEU A 157 11.36 2.72 12.22
CA LEU A 157 12.32 2.94 13.30
C LEU A 157 12.70 1.63 14.02
N PHE A 158 11.73 0.79 14.25
CA PHE A 158 11.90 -0.44 15.03
C PHE A 158 12.48 -1.59 14.20
N LYS A 159 12.18 -1.69 12.90
CA LYS A 159 12.57 -2.78 12.01
C LYS A 159 13.92 -2.55 11.33
#